data_7624fe6dd42fdbf492d1931bb6ccacfb
#
_entry.id   7624fe6dd42fdbf492d1931bb6ccacfb
#
_cell.length_a   1.000
_cell.length_b   1.000
_cell.length_c   1.000
_cell.angle_alpha   90.00
_cell.angle_beta   90.00
_cell.angle_gamma   90.00
#
_symmetry.space_group_name_H-M   'P 1'
#
loop_
_entity.id
_entity.type
_entity.pdbx_description
1 polymer ?
#
loop_
_entity_poly.entity_id
_entity_poly.type
_entity_poly.pdbx_seq_one_letter_code
_entity_poly.pdbx_strand_id
1 'polypeptide(L)'
;MISRLVTPSLIDESGTVLLVEYGPLVQDDSFMPLYNSPSPEFLYNLTSVPQANVNNRTFPVANGAVVGGGSAVNGQFFNRGSAEDYDNWAKFAGNSGWNWEGLYPYLRKSSALVPPTPAMKEWGITYDPAAYTSDGPVVGAYPDYQYATQKTSWNAWVDKGNVPVQKEHANGHAYGVFWIPTSMDPARAYNRSFSGLSHYINVQPRKNYHLLTLHRVIKVNFVDKEEKKHAISVEIKDRYSSAVFTVKAEREIILSASATRTPLLLQYSGIGPKKVLDAAKIETLVDLPGVGWNLQDHSFALSLYNFTNDSSFPKPTTIASNATYKAEAYEIFKKTNGGPYTAVVTVSGAFLPPQTFVGDQFDAMVDEIANQKPEAYLPTGIPKELIAGYERQKEVLLASFKSKTNAWLEHPFTGKGWGMCILLKPFSRGSIKINPSDPLGDPIFDYRLWSNPIDRKMHIRMQTYIRKHFLQSEAFDDLNVVEQDPAPGAVTDDAGWEYWLLNQNKLMASNGHSVGTAAMMPRDLGGVVDNQLRVYGTSGLSIADTSIIPLIPGTHTQTTAYAIGEKAADLIKARHQ
;
A
#
# COMPACT_ATOMS: atom_id res chain seq x y z
N MET A 1 7.29 3.93 -8.82
CA MET A 1 8.05 4.41 -7.65
C MET A 1 9.49 4.81 -7.97
N ILE A 2 10.18 4.09 -8.84
CA ILE A 2 11.58 4.37 -9.26
C ILE A 2 11.75 5.73 -9.92
N SER A 3 10.75 6.27 -10.60
CA SER A 3 10.85 7.59 -11.25
C SER A 3 11.17 8.75 -10.29
N ARG A 4 11.12 8.51 -8.96
CA ARG A 4 11.46 9.53 -7.98
C ARG A 4 12.86 9.48 -7.39
N LEU A 5 13.59 8.42 -7.59
CA LEU A 5 15.04 8.51 -7.38
C LEU A 5 15.65 9.56 -8.30
N VAL A 6 14.85 10.02 -9.26
CA VAL A 6 15.24 11.02 -10.27
C VAL A 6 14.32 12.23 -10.20
N THR A 7 14.17 12.82 -9.02
CA THR A 7 13.68 14.20 -8.98
C THR A 7 14.73 15.12 -9.63
N PRO A 8 14.31 16.30 -10.13
CA PRO A 8 15.26 17.33 -10.58
C PRO A 8 16.41 17.57 -9.62
N SER A 9 16.22 17.15 -8.37
CA SER A 9 17.18 17.30 -7.28
C SER A 9 18.19 16.15 -7.13
N LEU A 10 18.05 14.96 -7.74
CA LEU A 10 19.06 13.88 -7.66
C LEU A 10 20.21 14.01 -8.64
N ILE A 11 19.99 14.75 -9.71
CA ILE A 11 20.98 14.88 -10.77
C ILE A 11 21.34 16.35 -10.85
N ASP A 12 22.46 16.72 -10.22
CA ASP A 12 23.25 17.81 -10.74
C ASP A 12 23.67 17.40 -12.17
N GLU A 13 24.17 18.31 -12.97
CA GLU A 13 24.56 18.03 -14.34
C GLU A 13 25.71 16.99 -14.45
N SER A 14 26.30 16.55 -13.34
CA SER A 14 27.50 15.69 -13.26
C SER A 14 27.19 14.18 -13.18
N GLY A 15 25.98 13.75 -12.86
CA GLY A 15 25.63 12.33 -12.73
C GLY A 15 24.67 11.82 -13.81
N THR A 16 24.87 10.60 -14.32
CA THR A 16 23.96 9.91 -15.23
C THR A 16 23.14 8.87 -14.47
N VAL A 17 21.82 8.81 -14.74
CA VAL A 17 20.92 7.81 -14.16
C VAL A 17 20.33 6.93 -15.24
N LEU A 18 20.44 5.61 -15.06
CA LEU A 18 19.71 4.61 -15.83
C LEU A 18 18.60 4.03 -14.96
N LEU A 19 17.35 4.22 -15.37
CA LEU A 19 16.17 3.53 -14.81
C LEU A 19 15.86 2.30 -15.67
N VAL A 20 15.86 1.12 -15.06
CA VAL A 20 15.45 -0.12 -15.69
C VAL A 20 14.05 -0.49 -15.21
N GLU A 21 13.11 -0.67 -16.12
CA GLU A 21 11.72 -1.01 -15.84
C GLU A 21 11.27 -2.23 -16.63
N TYR A 22 10.63 -3.17 -15.94
CA TYR A 22 10.12 -4.41 -16.56
C TYR A 22 8.92 -4.17 -17.48
N GLY A 23 8.09 -3.18 -17.17
CA GLY A 23 6.88 -2.84 -17.93
C GLY A 23 7.10 -1.81 -19.02
N PRO A 24 6.07 -1.56 -19.85
CA PRO A 24 6.09 -0.50 -20.84
C PRO A 24 5.95 0.90 -20.22
N LEU A 25 6.29 1.92 -20.97
CA LEU A 25 5.85 3.29 -20.74
C LEU A 25 4.50 3.49 -21.45
N VAL A 26 3.47 3.88 -20.69
CA VAL A 26 2.12 4.12 -21.20
C VAL A 26 1.74 5.58 -20.93
N GLN A 27 1.36 6.29 -21.98
CA GLN A 27 1.04 7.72 -21.95
C GLN A 27 -0.30 8.05 -22.63
N ASP A 28 -1.06 7.04 -23.00
CA ASP A 28 -2.34 7.14 -23.70
C ASP A 28 -3.56 7.14 -22.73
N ASP A 29 -4.76 7.04 -23.29
CA ASP A 29 -6.04 7.05 -22.58
C ASP A 29 -6.28 5.82 -21.68
N SER A 30 -5.35 4.85 -21.63
CA SER A 30 -5.44 3.67 -20.74
C SER A 30 -5.57 4.04 -19.26
N PHE A 31 -5.27 5.27 -18.90
CA PHE A 31 -5.35 5.81 -17.55
C PHE A 31 -6.48 6.81 -17.33
N MET A 32 -7.52 6.81 -18.18
CA MET A 32 -8.72 7.60 -17.97
C MET A 32 -9.42 7.26 -16.63
N PRO A 33 -10.21 8.19 -16.05
CA PRO A 33 -10.76 8.03 -14.69
C PRO A 33 -11.51 6.73 -14.45
N LEU A 34 -12.32 6.26 -15.42
CA LEU A 34 -13.11 5.03 -15.28
C LEU A 34 -12.37 3.72 -15.57
N TYR A 35 -11.20 3.79 -16.13
CA TYR A 35 -10.37 2.61 -16.35
C TYR A 35 -9.53 2.33 -15.10
N ASN A 36 -10.22 2.05 -13.99
CA ASN A 36 -9.59 1.67 -12.74
C ASN A 36 -9.10 0.22 -12.72
N SER A 37 -9.52 -0.59 -13.70
CA SER A 37 -8.98 -1.94 -13.88
C SER A 37 -7.83 -1.85 -14.88
N PRO A 38 -6.58 -1.95 -14.40
CA PRO A 38 -5.44 -1.94 -15.31
C PRO A 38 -5.52 -3.12 -16.27
N SER A 39 -5.05 -2.93 -17.51
CA SER A 39 -4.89 -4.05 -18.43
C SER A 39 -4.02 -5.14 -17.77
N PRO A 40 -4.35 -6.43 -17.93
CA PRO A 40 -3.55 -7.54 -17.39
C PRO A 40 -2.07 -7.47 -17.79
N GLU A 41 -1.74 -6.87 -18.92
CA GLU A 41 -0.37 -6.67 -19.40
C GLU A 41 0.45 -5.72 -18.51
N PHE A 42 -0.20 -4.85 -17.72
CA PHE A 42 0.43 -3.95 -16.76
C PHE A 42 0.60 -4.55 -15.37
N LEU A 43 0.29 -5.81 -15.21
CA LEU A 43 0.39 -6.53 -13.95
C LEU A 43 1.34 -7.73 -14.08
N TYR A 44 2.03 -8.05 -12.99
CA TYR A 44 2.63 -9.36 -12.85
C TYR A 44 1.51 -10.36 -12.53
N ASN A 45 1.51 -11.49 -13.22
CA ASN A 45 0.62 -12.61 -12.92
C ASN A 45 1.22 -13.45 -11.79
N LEU A 46 0.99 -13.04 -10.55
CA LEU A 46 1.53 -13.71 -9.36
C LEU A 46 0.40 -14.23 -8.49
N THR A 47 0.62 -15.39 -7.88
CA THR A 47 -0.30 -16.01 -6.93
C THR A 47 0.45 -16.48 -5.69
N SER A 48 -0.16 -16.32 -4.51
CA SER A 48 0.39 -16.82 -3.26
C SER A 48 0.42 -18.34 -3.23
N VAL A 49 1.28 -18.91 -2.37
CA VAL A 49 1.14 -20.31 -1.98
C VAL A 49 -0.17 -20.52 -1.20
N PRO A 50 -0.67 -21.79 -1.10
CA PRO A 50 -1.84 -22.09 -0.25
C PRO A 50 -1.65 -21.60 1.18
N GLN A 51 -2.66 -20.86 1.70
CA GLN A 51 -2.62 -20.26 3.02
C GLN A 51 -3.26 -21.20 4.05
N ALA A 52 -2.42 -21.85 4.87
CA ALA A 52 -2.82 -22.93 5.77
C ALA A 52 -3.95 -22.56 6.74
N ASN A 53 -3.94 -21.33 7.27
CA ASN A 53 -4.95 -20.90 8.27
C ASN A 53 -6.29 -20.42 7.65
N VAL A 54 -6.40 -20.44 6.32
CA VAL A 54 -7.60 -20.00 5.60
C VAL A 54 -7.96 -21.01 4.50
N ASN A 55 -8.12 -22.26 4.89
CA ASN A 55 -8.60 -23.38 4.07
C ASN A 55 -7.70 -23.66 2.84
N ASN A 56 -6.40 -23.44 2.95
CA ASN A 56 -5.42 -23.57 1.87
C ASN A 56 -5.77 -22.78 0.59
N ARG A 57 -6.48 -21.69 0.72
CA ARG A 57 -6.79 -20.78 -0.40
C ARG A 57 -5.52 -20.09 -0.90
N THR A 58 -5.46 -19.89 -2.20
CA THR A 58 -4.46 -19.03 -2.86
C THR A 58 -5.06 -17.68 -3.21
N PHE A 59 -4.22 -16.64 -3.30
CA PHE A 59 -4.66 -15.28 -3.56
C PHE A 59 -3.80 -14.64 -4.65
N PRO A 60 -4.39 -13.84 -5.55
CA PRO A 60 -3.63 -13.05 -6.50
C PRO A 60 -2.79 -12.01 -5.76
N VAL A 61 -1.59 -11.73 -6.27
CA VAL A 61 -0.68 -10.70 -5.75
C VAL A 61 -0.67 -9.53 -6.72
N ALA A 62 -1.29 -8.43 -6.31
CA ALA A 62 -1.34 -7.22 -7.12
C ALA A 62 0.05 -6.53 -7.15
N ASN A 63 0.67 -6.47 -8.32
CA ASN A 63 1.93 -5.77 -8.52
C ASN A 63 2.02 -5.20 -9.94
N GLY A 64 2.33 -3.92 -10.09
CA GLY A 64 2.40 -3.23 -11.37
C GLY A 64 3.66 -3.61 -12.16
N ALA A 65 3.47 -3.89 -13.46
CA ALA A 65 4.51 -4.13 -14.46
C ALA A 65 4.43 -3.06 -15.56
N VAL A 66 4.60 -1.81 -15.18
CA VAL A 66 4.46 -0.61 -16.03
C VAL A 66 5.29 0.51 -15.42
N VAL A 67 5.77 1.45 -16.23
CA VAL A 67 6.46 2.65 -15.72
C VAL A 67 5.54 3.40 -14.75
N GLY A 68 5.99 3.55 -13.50
CA GLY A 68 5.16 4.05 -12.41
C GLY A 68 4.70 2.97 -11.43
N GLY A 69 4.83 1.69 -11.79
CA GLY A 69 4.53 0.54 -10.93
C GLY A 69 3.15 0.61 -10.31
N GLY A 70 3.04 0.37 -9.00
CA GLY A 70 1.78 0.38 -8.25
C GLY A 70 0.96 1.67 -8.38
N SER A 71 1.59 2.82 -8.60
CA SER A 71 0.87 4.09 -8.76
C SER A 71 0.06 4.18 -10.07
N ALA A 72 0.44 3.40 -11.08
CA ALA A 72 -0.27 3.33 -12.35
C ALA A 72 -1.49 2.39 -12.29
N VAL A 73 -1.51 1.45 -11.35
CA VAL A 73 -2.51 0.35 -11.33
C VAL A 73 -3.38 0.31 -10.07
N ASN A 74 -3.17 1.20 -9.10
CA ASN A 74 -3.92 1.25 -7.84
C ASN A 74 -5.32 1.88 -7.98
N GLY A 75 -6.10 1.87 -6.89
CA GLY A 75 -7.42 2.49 -6.78
C GLY A 75 -7.42 4.01 -6.58
N GLN A 76 -6.29 4.71 -6.71
CA GLN A 76 -6.13 6.17 -6.63
C GLN A 76 -6.39 6.82 -5.27
N PHE A 77 -6.61 6.09 -4.21
CA PHE A 77 -6.79 6.65 -2.87
C PHE A 77 -5.54 7.42 -2.44
N PHE A 78 -5.68 8.73 -2.17
CA PHE A 78 -4.53 9.63 -1.99
C PHE A 78 -4.45 10.18 -0.56
N ASN A 79 -4.52 9.27 0.42
CA ASN A 79 -4.45 9.58 1.84
C ASN A 79 -3.04 9.36 2.42
N ARG A 80 -2.81 9.88 3.61
CA ARG A 80 -1.60 9.69 4.43
C ARG A 80 -1.97 8.97 5.72
N GLY A 81 -1.01 8.31 6.33
CA GLY A 81 -1.14 7.73 7.67
C GLY A 81 -1.22 8.79 8.77
N SER A 82 -1.60 8.38 9.96
CA SER A 82 -1.53 9.22 11.15
C SER A 82 -0.06 9.53 11.51
N ALA A 83 0.16 10.62 12.25
CA ALA A 83 1.51 10.95 12.74
C ALA A 83 2.13 9.75 13.48
N GLU A 84 1.34 9.07 14.31
CA GLU A 84 1.78 7.91 15.09
C GLU A 84 2.25 6.74 14.23
N ASP A 85 1.70 6.54 13.02
CA ASP A 85 2.15 5.49 12.11
C ASP A 85 3.64 5.64 11.77
N TYR A 86 4.07 6.87 11.48
CA TYR A 86 5.46 7.18 11.14
C TYR A 86 6.34 7.32 12.40
N ASP A 87 5.82 7.82 13.52
CA ASP A 87 6.54 7.86 14.79
C ASP A 87 6.89 6.45 15.29
N ASN A 88 6.06 5.46 14.96
CA ASN A 88 6.36 4.06 15.21
C ASN A 88 7.56 3.55 14.42
N TRP A 89 7.86 4.10 13.23
CA TRP A 89 9.07 3.72 12.47
C TRP A 89 10.35 4.19 13.14
N ALA A 90 10.34 5.36 13.75
CA ALA A 90 11.50 5.88 14.50
C ALA A 90 11.94 4.98 15.65
N LYS A 91 11.02 4.16 16.20
CA LYS A 91 11.33 3.17 17.25
C LYS A 91 12.27 2.04 16.77
N PHE A 92 12.40 1.87 15.46
CA PHE A 92 13.31 0.94 14.80
C PHE A 92 14.49 1.65 14.13
N ALA A 93 14.25 2.80 13.50
CA ALA A 93 15.25 3.54 12.73
C ALA A 93 16.19 4.42 13.57
N GLY A 94 16.11 4.36 14.91
CA GLY A 94 16.99 5.12 15.80
C GLY A 94 16.79 6.62 15.78
N ASN A 95 15.54 7.09 15.63
CA ASN A 95 15.12 8.51 15.65
C ASN A 95 15.83 9.40 14.59
N SER A 96 16.14 8.85 13.43
CA SER A 96 16.95 9.47 12.38
C SER A 96 16.11 10.20 11.32
N GLY A 97 15.02 10.86 11.74
CA GLY A 97 14.12 11.58 10.85
C GLY A 97 13.13 10.69 10.06
N TRP A 98 12.93 9.42 10.48
CA TRP A 98 11.91 8.52 9.95
C TRP A 98 10.63 8.52 10.79
N ASN A 99 10.44 9.53 11.65
CA ASN A 99 9.21 9.86 12.34
C ASN A 99 8.34 10.80 11.49
N TRP A 100 7.17 11.16 12.00
CA TRP A 100 6.25 12.10 11.33
C TRP A 100 6.95 13.42 10.95
N GLU A 101 7.61 14.06 11.90
CA GLU A 101 8.30 15.34 11.68
C GLU A 101 9.31 15.27 10.53
N GLY A 102 10.09 14.18 10.48
CA GLY A 102 11.11 13.96 9.46
C GLY A 102 10.58 13.49 8.10
N LEU A 103 9.35 12.96 8.03
CA LEU A 103 8.72 12.50 6.79
C LEU A 103 7.69 13.48 6.23
N TYR A 104 7.07 14.29 7.08
CA TYR A 104 6.03 15.24 6.67
C TYR A 104 6.47 16.22 5.57
N PRO A 105 7.68 16.79 5.61
CA PRO A 105 8.18 17.63 4.50
C PRO A 105 8.18 16.89 3.16
N TYR A 106 8.53 15.60 3.14
CA TYR A 106 8.58 14.76 1.93
C TYR A 106 7.18 14.33 1.47
N LEU A 107 6.27 14.05 2.40
CA LEU A 107 4.85 13.85 2.10
C LEU A 107 4.24 15.08 1.44
N ARG A 108 4.56 16.27 1.90
CA ARG A 108 4.13 17.53 1.27
C ARG A 108 4.80 17.74 -0.08
N LYS A 109 6.13 17.65 -0.15
CA LYS A 109 6.93 17.83 -1.39
C LYS A 109 6.44 16.93 -2.53
N SER A 110 5.96 15.75 -2.20
CA SER A 110 5.54 14.75 -3.19
C SER A 110 4.17 15.02 -3.82
N SER A 111 3.33 15.87 -3.21
CA SER A 111 1.91 15.94 -3.57
C SER A 111 1.38 17.36 -3.60
N ALA A 112 0.70 17.71 -4.70
CA ALA A 112 -0.14 18.89 -4.80
C ALA A 112 -1.62 18.50 -4.63
N LEU A 113 -2.44 19.44 -4.17
CA LEU A 113 -3.90 19.27 -4.13
C LEU A 113 -4.56 20.39 -4.95
N VAL A 114 -5.42 20.01 -5.89
CA VAL A 114 -6.35 20.94 -6.51
C VAL A 114 -7.50 21.18 -5.52
N PRO A 115 -7.73 22.44 -5.08
CA PRO A 115 -8.76 22.75 -4.09
C PRO A 115 -10.15 22.32 -4.56
N PRO A 116 -11.04 21.85 -3.66
CA PRO A 116 -12.41 21.52 -4.00
C PRO A 116 -13.16 22.78 -4.49
N THR A 117 -13.97 22.60 -5.53
CA THR A 117 -14.84 23.64 -6.09
C THR A 117 -15.92 24.06 -5.09
N PRO A 118 -16.63 25.20 -5.30
CA PRO A 118 -17.76 25.57 -4.46
C PRO A 118 -18.81 24.45 -4.36
N ALA A 119 -19.16 23.79 -5.46
CA ALA A 119 -20.12 22.68 -5.46
C ALA A 119 -19.64 21.48 -4.61
N MET A 120 -18.34 21.14 -4.67
CA MET A 120 -17.77 20.08 -3.82
C MET A 120 -17.82 20.46 -2.33
N LYS A 121 -17.67 21.75 -2.00
CA LYS A 121 -17.80 22.24 -0.61
C LYS A 121 -19.22 22.12 -0.09
N GLU A 122 -20.23 22.26 -0.93
CA GLU A 122 -21.63 22.02 -0.56
C GLU A 122 -21.89 20.57 -0.17
N TRP A 123 -21.10 19.62 -0.71
CA TRP A 123 -21.11 18.23 -0.26
C TRP A 123 -20.47 18.01 1.13
N GLY A 124 -19.86 19.05 1.70
CA GLY A 124 -19.16 19.00 2.98
C GLY A 124 -17.69 18.62 2.87
N ILE A 125 -17.10 18.64 1.67
CA ILE A 125 -15.68 18.36 1.48
C ILE A 125 -14.86 19.47 2.11
N THR A 126 -13.99 19.08 3.05
CA THR A 126 -13.07 19.97 3.76
C THR A 126 -11.63 19.61 3.43
N TYR A 127 -10.73 20.57 3.57
CA TYR A 127 -9.29 20.37 3.41
C TYR A 127 -8.50 21.46 4.12
N ASP A 128 -7.20 21.23 4.32
CA ASP A 128 -6.24 22.22 4.79
C ASP A 128 -5.15 22.41 3.73
N PRO A 129 -5.06 23.60 3.09
CA PRO A 129 -4.02 23.83 2.07
C PRO A 129 -2.60 23.71 2.63
N ALA A 130 -2.37 23.92 3.94
CA ALA A 130 -1.06 23.77 4.56
C ALA A 130 -0.53 22.31 4.55
N ALA A 131 -1.42 21.33 4.38
CA ALA A 131 -1.02 19.92 4.28
C ALA A 131 -0.37 19.55 2.93
N TYR A 132 -0.46 20.39 1.93
CA TYR A 132 0.01 20.13 0.56
C TYR A 132 0.95 21.24 0.08
N THR A 133 1.61 21.03 -1.07
CA THR A 133 2.29 22.08 -1.84
C THR A 133 1.48 22.42 -3.08
N SER A 134 1.80 23.54 -3.71
CA SER A 134 1.18 23.96 -4.98
C SER A 134 1.81 23.29 -6.21
N ASP A 135 3.02 22.74 -6.07
CA ASP A 135 3.91 22.29 -7.14
C ASP A 135 4.36 20.83 -6.98
N GLY A 136 3.76 20.09 -6.06
CA GLY A 136 4.01 18.67 -5.91
C GLY A 136 3.70 17.92 -7.20
N PRO A 137 4.60 17.04 -7.67
CA PRO A 137 4.45 16.42 -8.99
C PRO A 137 3.27 15.47 -9.11
N VAL A 138 2.82 14.85 -8.03
CA VAL A 138 1.60 14.03 -8.05
C VAL A 138 0.42 14.87 -7.58
N VAL A 139 -0.55 15.04 -8.47
CA VAL A 139 -1.73 15.85 -8.21
C VAL A 139 -2.82 15.00 -7.58
N GLY A 140 -3.36 15.46 -6.47
CA GLY A 140 -4.60 14.97 -5.87
C GLY A 140 -5.75 15.93 -6.17
N ALA A 141 -6.94 15.39 -6.39
CA ALA A 141 -8.16 16.17 -6.55
C ALA A 141 -9.37 15.39 -6.06
N TYR A 142 -10.45 16.10 -5.83
CA TYR A 142 -11.76 15.45 -5.65
C TYR A 142 -12.47 15.37 -6.99
N PRO A 143 -13.18 14.27 -7.31
CA PRO A 143 -14.01 14.19 -8.50
C PRO A 143 -15.13 15.25 -8.42
N ASP A 144 -15.48 15.83 -9.55
CA ASP A 144 -16.53 16.86 -9.61
C ASP A 144 -17.96 16.30 -9.56
N TYR A 145 -18.08 14.98 -9.48
CA TYR A 145 -19.34 14.26 -9.40
C TYR A 145 -19.35 13.25 -8.26
N GLN A 146 -20.47 13.17 -7.55
CA GLN A 146 -20.71 12.18 -6.50
C GLN A 146 -22.16 11.67 -6.57
N TYR A 147 -22.34 10.42 -6.16
CA TYR A 147 -23.65 9.80 -6.07
C TYR A 147 -24.34 10.13 -4.74
N ALA A 148 -25.67 10.28 -4.75
CA ALA A 148 -26.43 10.63 -3.56
C ALA A 148 -26.20 9.69 -2.37
N THR A 149 -26.11 8.39 -2.62
CA THR A 149 -25.85 7.37 -1.59
C THR A 149 -24.47 7.46 -0.94
N GLN A 150 -23.49 8.10 -1.60
CA GLN A 150 -22.20 8.42 -0.96
C GLN A 150 -22.37 9.50 0.12
N LYS A 151 -23.22 10.51 -0.16
CA LYS A 151 -23.55 11.54 0.84
C LYS A 151 -24.32 10.95 2.02
N THR A 152 -25.29 10.06 1.75
CA THR A 152 -26.00 9.35 2.82
C THR A 152 -25.04 8.55 3.69
N SER A 153 -24.09 7.83 3.07
CA SER A 153 -23.06 7.09 3.82
C SER A 153 -22.18 8.02 4.68
N TRP A 154 -21.81 9.19 4.17
CA TRP A 154 -21.10 10.21 4.94
C TRP A 154 -21.93 10.69 6.16
N ASN A 155 -23.19 11.09 5.94
CA ASN A 155 -24.06 11.57 7.00
C ASN A 155 -24.27 10.51 8.09
N ALA A 156 -24.44 9.25 7.74
CA ALA A 156 -24.57 8.14 8.69
C ALA A 156 -23.41 8.02 9.69
N TRP A 157 -22.24 8.50 9.33
CA TRP A 157 -21.08 8.53 10.23
C TRP A 157 -20.97 9.85 11.02
N VAL A 158 -21.27 10.98 10.37
CA VAL A 158 -21.20 12.30 11.01
C VAL A 158 -22.29 12.46 12.08
N ASP A 159 -23.51 12.03 11.76
CA ASP A 159 -24.67 12.17 12.66
C ASP A 159 -24.57 11.25 13.89
N LYS A 160 -23.77 10.19 13.79
CA LYS A 160 -23.51 9.27 14.92
C LYS A 160 -22.85 9.95 16.12
N GLY A 161 -22.08 11.02 15.91
CA GLY A 161 -21.51 11.89 16.93
C GLY A 161 -20.45 11.29 17.87
N ASN A 162 -20.15 9.99 17.75
CA ASN A 162 -19.19 9.28 18.61
C ASN A 162 -17.83 8.99 17.92
N VAL A 163 -17.66 9.44 16.68
CA VAL A 163 -16.44 9.30 15.90
C VAL A 163 -15.96 10.67 15.47
N PRO A 164 -14.69 11.05 15.68
CA PRO A 164 -14.17 12.35 15.27
C PRO A 164 -14.31 12.56 13.75
N VAL A 165 -14.79 13.73 13.36
CA VAL A 165 -14.78 14.19 11.96
C VAL A 165 -13.58 15.09 11.78
N GLN A 166 -12.62 14.69 10.96
CA GLN A 166 -11.41 15.47 10.71
C GLN A 166 -11.60 16.39 9.51
N LYS A 167 -11.21 17.66 9.70
CA LYS A 167 -11.16 18.63 8.61
C LYS A 167 -10.11 18.24 7.55
N GLU A 168 -9.01 17.67 8.00
CA GLU A 168 -7.88 17.24 7.18
C GLU A 168 -7.19 16.04 7.82
N HIS A 169 -6.96 15.00 7.03
CA HIS A 169 -6.23 13.80 7.47
C HIS A 169 -4.72 13.91 7.18
N ALA A 170 -4.36 14.62 6.10
CA ALA A 170 -3.00 14.65 5.56
C ALA A 170 -2.00 15.45 6.41
N ASN A 171 -2.48 16.07 7.51
CA ASN A 171 -1.67 16.77 8.53
C ASN A 171 -1.33 15.89 9.76
N GLY A 172 -1.52 14.57 9.65
CA GLY A 172 -1.22 13.59 10.72
C GLY A 172 -2.43 13.13 11.53
N HIS A 173 -3.63 13.65 11.24
CA HIS A 173 -4.89 13.28 11.93
C HIS A 173 -5.70 12.24 11.13
N ALA A 174 -5.06 11.20 10.61
CA ALA A 174 -5.70 10.16 9.81
C ALA A 174 -6.42 9.11 10.68
N TYR A 175 -7.35 9.57 11.53
CA TYR A 175 -8.23 8.73 12.36
C TYR A 175 -9.60 9.41 12.51
N GLY A 176 -10.66 8.63 12.60
CA GLY A 176 -12.03 9.14 12.55
C GLY A 176 -12.59 9.12 11.12
N VAL A 177 -13.42 10.09 10.78
CA VAL A 177 -14.07 10.23 9.47
C VAL A 177 -13.52 11.45 8.74
N PHE A 178 -13.16 11.30 7.47
CA PHE A 178 -12.62 12.38 6.66
C PHE A 178 -12.80 12.16 5.17
N TRP A 179 -12.70 13.24 4.42
CA TRP A 179 -12.67 13.24 2.97
C TRP A 179 -11.27 12.92 2.46
N ILE A 180 -11.19 12.20 1.35
CA ILE A 180 -9.92 11.70 0.79
C ILE A 180 -9.87 12.09 -0.69
N PRO A 181 -8.85 12.86 -1.13
CA PRO A 181 -8.66 13.11 -2.53
C PRO A 181 -8.23 11.84 -3.27
N THR A 182 -8.34 11.86 -4.58
CA THR A 182 -7.87 10.83 -5.47
C THR A 182 -6.69 11.33 -6.29
N SER A 183 -5.74 10.46 -6.64
CA SER A 183 -4.60 10.82 -7.48
C SER A 183 -5.01 10.98 -8.94
N MET A 184 -5.67 12.10 -9.23
CA MET A 184 -6.12 12.53 -10.56
C MET A 184 -5.84 14.01 -10.77
N ASP A 185 -5.70 14.40 -12.03
CA ASP A 185 -5.38 15.77 -12.42
C ASP A 185 -6.50 16.40 -13.24
N PRO A 186 -7.27 17.34 -12.68
CA PRO A 186 -8.31 18.06 -13.42
C PRO A 186 -7.79 18.81 -14.65
N ALA A 187 -6.54 19.31 -14.62
CA ALA A 187 -5.94 19.98 -15.77
C ALA A 187 -5.67 19.03 -16.95
N ARG A 188 -5.71 17.71 -16.68
CA ARG A 188 -5.57 16.64 -17.66
C ARG A 188 -6.85 15.79 -17.78
N ALA A 189 -8.00 16.44 -17.75
CA ALA A 189 -9.30 15.79 -17.86
C ALA A 189 -9.54 14.71 -16.79
N TYR A 190 -9.10 14.95 -15.54
CA TYR A 190 -9.17 13.99 -14.43
C TYR A 190 -8.46 12.66 -14.71
N ASN A 191 -7.54 12.63 -15.66
CA ASN A 191 -6.71 11.44 -15.85
C ASN A 191 -5.87 11.17 -14.60
N ARG A 192 -5.52 9.89 -14.40
CA ARG A 192 -4.69 9.45 -13.28
C ARG A 192 -3.39 10.25 -13.20
N SER A 193 -3.10 10.79 -12.02
CA SER A 193 -1.81 11.38 -11.68
C SER A 193 -0.95 10.31 -10.99
N PHE A 194 0.12 9.88 -11.63
CA PHE A 194 0.99 8.80 -11.16
C PHE A 194 2.44 9.04 -11.57
N SER A 195 3.37 8.34 -10.95
CA SER A 195 4.78 8.65 -11.10
C SER A 195 5.32 8.57 -12.54
N GLY A 196 4.77 7.71 -13.37
CA GLY A 196 5.16 7.61 -14.79
C GLY A 196 4.86 8.86 -15.60
N LEU A 197 3.79 9.55 -15.30
CA LEU A 197 3.43 10.82 -15.94
C LEU A 197 3.91 12.05 -15.14
N SER A 198 3.83 12.00 -13.82
CA SER A 198 4.10 13.17 -12.98
C SER A 198 5.58 13.43 -12.71
N HIS A 199 6.40 12.37 -12.75
CA HIS A 199 7.85 12.50 -12.48
C HIS A 199 8.69 12.28 -13.74
N TYR A 200 8.39 11.20 -14.48
CA TYR A 200 9.18 10.86 -15.66
C TYR A 200 9.11 11.96 -16.74
N ILE A 201 7.94 12.50 -17.02
CA ILE A 201 7.78 13.58 -18.02
C ILE A 201 8.66 14.78 -17.68
N ASN A 202 8.78 15.13 -16.39
CA ASN A 202 9.58 16.28 -15.96
C ASN A 202 11.10 16.05 -16.12
N VAL A 203 11.56 14.80 -16.18
CA VAL A 203 12.97 14.44 -16.31
C VAL A 203 13.32 13.92 -17.70
N GLN A 204 12.36 13.54 -18.51
CA GLN A 204 12.53 13.01 -19.86
C GLN A 204 13.41 13.92 -20.78
N PRO A 205 13.32 15.26 -20.71
CA PRO A 205 14.15 16.13 -21.54
C PRO A 205 15.64 16.16 -21.14
N ARG A 206 16.00 15.56 -19.99
CA ARG A 206 17.38 15.60 -19.48
C ARG A 206 18.26 14.60 -20.21
N LYS A 207 19.41 15.06 -20.69
CA LYS A 207 20.40 14.25 -21.42
C LYS A 207 21.07 13.17 -20.56
N ASN A 208 21.08 13.36 -19.23
CA ASN A 208 21.71 12.46 -18.26
C ASN A 208 20.70 11.53 -17.56
N TYR A 209 19.46 11.43 -18.06
CA TYR A 209 18.46 10.50 -17.59
C TYR A 209 18.04 9.55 -18.70
N HIS A 210 18.14 8.24 -18.42
CA HIS A 210 17.83 7.20 -19.39
C HIS A 210 16.79 6.24 -18.79
N LEU A 211 15.74 5.95 -19.55
CA LEU A 211 14.72 4.95 -19.22
C LEU A 211 14.85 3.76 -20.16
N LEU A 212 15.11 2.57 -19.61
CA LEU A 212 15.14 1.30 -20.31
C LEU A 212 13.91 0.48 -19.89
N THR A 213 12.89 0.44 -20.74
CA THR A 213 11.65 -0.33 -20.53
C THR A 213 11.76 -1.75 -21.05
N LEU A 214 10.82 -2.62 -20.63
CA LEU A 214 10.71 -4.01 -21.07
C LEU A 214 11.97 -4.84 -20.73
N HIS A 215 12.63 -4.48 -19.65
CA HIS A 215 13.84 -5.15 -19.18
C HIS A 215 13.75 -5.42 -17.67
N ARG A 216 14.32 -6.55 -17.26
CA ARG A 216 14.38 -6.99 -15.86
C ARG A 216 15.81 -7.05 -15.39
N VAL A 217 16.12 -6.37 -14.29
CA VAL A 217 17.35 -6.63 -13.55
C VAL A 217 17.22 -8.00 -12.88
N ILE A 218 18.16 -8.88 -13.14
CA ILE A 218 18.16 -10.26 -12.63
C ILE A 218 19.22 -10.51 -11.57
N LYS A 219 20.27 -9.67 -11.49
CA LYS A 219 21.34 -9.82 -10.52
C LYS A 219 22.09 -8.50 -10.31
N VAL A 220 22.59 -8.28 -9.10
CA VAL A 220 23.61 -7.28 -8.75
C VAL A 220 24.95 -8.02 -8.59
N ASN A 221 26.01 -7.53 -9.22
CA ASN A 221 27.34 -8.09 -9.10
C ASN A 221 28.19 -7.29 -8.11
N PHE A 222 29.02 -8.00 -7.36
CA PHE A 222 29.83 -7.45 -6.27
C PHE A 222 31.30 -7.79 -6.43
N VAL A 223 32.14 -6.95 -5.81
CA VAL A 223 33.55 -7.24 -5.53
C VAL A 223 33.80 -7.06 -4.03
N ASP A 224 34.82 -7.70 -3.50
CA ASP A 224 35.25 -7.47 -2.12
C ASP A 224 35.95 -6.13 -1.99
N LYS A 225 35.52 -5.32 -1.06
CA LYS A 225 36.12 -4.03 -0.72
C LYS A 225 35.94 -3.73 0.77
N GLU A 226 37.01 -3.59 1.51
CA GLU A 226 37.00 -3.21 2.93
C GLU A 226 35.99 -4.05 3.74
N GLU A 227 36.11 -5.29 3.91
CA GLU A 227 35.20 -6.18 4.65
C GLU A 227 33.72 -6.17 4.21
N LYS A 228 33.40 -5.50 3.09
CA LYS A 228 32.04 -5.42 2.53
C LYS A 228 32.00 -5.91 1.09
N LYS A 229 30.81 -6.34 0.66
CA LYS A 229 30.50 -6.60 -0.74
C LYS A 229 30.13 -5.30 -1.43
N HIS A 230 30.98 -4.79 -2.31
CA HIS A 230 30.75 -3.54 -3.05
C HIS A 230 30.04 -3.82 -4.37
N ALA A 231 28.85 -3.20 -4.54
CA ALA A 231 28.04 -3.34 -5.75
C ALA A 231 28.67 -2.55 -6.91
N ILE A 232 28.91 -3.23 -8.06
CA ILE A 232 29.62 -2.64 -9.21
C ILE A 232 28.84 -2.64 -10.51
N SER A 233 27.85 -3.53 -10.67
CA SER A 233 27.09 -3.67 -11.91
C SER A 233 25.79 -4.43 -11.68
N VAL A 234 24.90 -4.37 -12.68
CA VAL A 234 23.68 -5.16 -12.75
C VAL A 234 23.65 -5.98 -14.03
N GLU A 235 23.10 -7.21 -13.96
CA GLU A 235 22.73 -7.99 -15.11
C GLU A 235 21.28 -7.71 -15.47
N ILE A 236 21.05 -7.40 -16.74
CA ILE A 236 19.75 -6.99 -17.27
C ILE A 236 19.33 -7.98 -18.35
N LYS A 237 18.12 -8.51 -18.23
CA LYS A 237 17.50 -9.42 -19.18
C LYS A 237 16.36 -8.73 -19.90
N ASP A 238 16.31 -8.86 -21.21
CA ASP A 238 15.17 -8.44 -22.03
C ASP A 238 13.92 -9.25 -21.68
N ARG A 239 12.74 -8.61 -21.70
CA ARG A 239 11.46 -9.24 -21.30
C ARG A 239 11.02 -10.35 -22.25
N TYR A 240 11.29 -10.21 -23.54
CA TYR A 240 10.76 -11.04 -24.62
C TYR A 240 11.81 -11.95 -25.27
N SER A 241 13.08 -11.81 -24.87
CA SER A 241 14.16 -12.64 -25.39
C SER A 241 15.03 -13.24 -24.28
N SER A 242 16.00 -14.05 -24.67
CA SER A 242 17.02 -14.58 -23.76
C SER A 242 18.23 -13.67 -23.60
N ALA A 243 18.26 -12.51 -24.26
CA ALA A 243 19.39 -11.59 -24.23
C ALA A 243 19.63 -11.07 -22.80
N VAL A 244 20.88 -11.17 -22.36
CA VAL A 244 21.36 -10.65 -21.08
C VAL A 244 22.60 -9.80 -21.34
N PHE A 245 22.66 -8.62 -20.73
CA PHE A 245 23.83 -7.74 -20.77
C PHE A 245 24.10 -7.13 -19.41
N THR A 246 25.30 -6.62 -19.20
CA THR A 246 25.75 -6.05 -17.94
C THR A 246 25.95 -4.55 -18.07
N VAL A 247 25.43 -3.79 -17.09
CA VAL A 247 25.65 -2.35 -16.97
C VAL A 247 26.40 -2.07 -15.67
N LYS A 248 27.52 -1.34 -15.76
CA LYS A 248 28.29 -0.90 -14.60
C LYS A 248 27.67 0.32 -13.95
N ALA A 249 27.75 0.40 -12.63
CA ALA A 249 27.41 1.57 -11.84
C ALA A 249 28.70 2.17 -11.24
N GLU A 250 28.90 3.46 -11.42
CA GLU A 250 30.10 4.16 -10.93
C GLU A 250 29.92 4.63 -9.49
N ARG A 251 28.69 4.99 -9.11
CA ARG A 251 28.37 5.55 -7.78
C ARG A 251 27.61 4.57 -6.92
N GLU A 252 26.38 4.25 -7.30
CA GLU A 252 25.47 3.47 -6.45
C GLU A 252 24.40 2.75 -7.28
N ILE A 253 23.99 1.56 -6.84
CA ILE A 253 22.85 0.81 -7.35
C ILE A 253 21.71 0.95 -6.34
N ILE A 254 20.53 1.36 -6.84
CA ILE A 254 19.37 1.61 -5.99
C ILE A 254 18.24 0.65 -6.40
N LEU A 255 17.84 -0.22 -5.48
CA LEU A 255 16.75 -1.14 -5.68
C LEU A 255 15.41 -0.48 -5.34
N SER A 256 14.47 -0.55 -6.27
CA SER A 256 13.11 -0.03 -6.08
C SER A 256 12.09 -0.91 -6.82
N ALA A 257 12.31 -2.23 -6.78
CA ALA A 257 11.49 -3.21 -7.47
C ALA A 257 10.22 -3.63 -6.69
N SER A 258 9.83 -2.85 -5.69
CA SER A 258 8.72 -3.04 -4.73
C SER A 258 8.98 -4.13 -3.68
N ALA A 259 8.13 -4.17 -2.65
CA ALA A 259 8.21 -5.19 -1.61
C ALA A 259 8.08 -6.63 -2.14
N THR A 260 7.54 -6.80 -3.35
CA THR A 260 7.38 -8.13 -3.97
C THR A 260 8.59 -8.61 -4.75
N ARG A 261 9.45 -7.70 -5.25
CA ARG A 261 10.57 -8.06 -6.14
C ARG A 261 11.94 -7.67 -5.61
N THR A 262 12.05 -6.62 -4.82
CA THR A 262 13.32 -6.20 -4.20
C THR A 262 13.97 -7.32 -3.38
N PRO A 263 13.25 -8.09 -2.51
CA PRO A 263 13.88 -9.18 -1.78
C PRO A 263 14.37 -10.31 -2.69
N LEU A 264 13.68 -10.57 -3.79
CA LEU A 264 14.10 -11.58 -4.77
C LEU A 264 15.39 -11.17 -5.46
N LEU A 265 15.51 -9.90 -5.85
CA LEU A 265 16.73 -9.39 -6.48
C LEU A 265 17.94 -9.46 -5.54
N LEU A 266 17.75 -9.20 -4.25
CA LEU A 266 18.79 -9.43 -3.24
C LEU A 266 19.18 -10.91 -3.16
N GLN A 267 18.20 -11.83 -3.09
CA GLN A 267 18.44 -13.27 -3.02
C GLN A 267 19.15 -13.80 -4.27
N TYR A 268 18.73 -13.38 -5.49
CA TYR A 268 19.44 -13.74 -6.74
C TYR A 268 20.90 -13.27 -6.75
N SER A 269 21.18 -12.21 -6.00
CA SER A 269 22.51 -11.59 -5.90
C SER A 269 23.34 -12.11 -4.73
N GLY A 270 22.90 -13.20 -4.05
CA GLY A 270 23.61 -13.82 -2.94
C GLY A 270 23.46 -13.09 -1.59
N ILE A 271 22.47 -12.21 -1.45
CA ILE A 271 22.17 -11.50 -0.19
C ILE A 271 20.82 -11.98 0.34
N GLY A 272 20.81 -12.67 1.46
CA GLY A 272 19.58 -13.20 2.03
C GLY A 272 19.81 -14.33 3.03
N PRO A 273 18.71 -15.00 3.47
CA PRO A 273 18.82 -16.11 4.39
C PRO A 273 19.63 -17.25 3.79
N LYS A 274 20.74 -17.64 4.43
CA LYS A 274 21.64 -18.70 3.92
C LYS A 274 20.89 -19.97 3.52
N LYS A 275 19.93 -20.43 4.33
CA LYS A 275 19.14 -21.64 4.02
C LYS A 275 18.35 -21.53 2.69
N VAL A 276 17.85 -20.33 2.36
CA VAL A 276 17.10 -20.07 1.11
C VAL A 276 18.06 -20.09 -0.08
N LEU A 277 19.22 -19.46 0.07
CA LEU A 277 20.25 -19.38 -0.97
C LEU A 277 20.87 -20.74 -1.24
N ASP A 278 21.23 -21.50 -0.21
CA ASP A 278 21.78 -22.86 -0.33
C ASP A 278 20.79 -23.80 -1.07
N ALA A 279 19.50 -23.74 -0.72
CA ALA A 279 18.46 -24.54 -1.38
C ALA A 279 18.34 -24.22 -2.88
N ALA A 280 18.57 -22.96 -3.27
CA ALA A 280 18.57 -22.51 -4.66
C ALA A 280 19.94 -22.63 -5.34
N LYS A 281 20.95 -23.18 -4.65
CA LYS A 281 22.34 -23.30 -5.13
C LYS A 281 22.96 -21.95 -5.50
N ILE A 282 22.61 -20.91 -4.76
CA ILE A 282 23.17 -19.56 -4.91
C ILE A 282 24.20 -19.36 -3.79
N GLU A 283 25.41 -18.92 -4.17
CA GLU A 283 26.46 -18.59 -3.22
C GLU A 283 26.01 -17.47 -2.27
N THR A 284 26.17 -17.68 -0.98
CA THR A 284 25.84 -16.68 0.04
C THR A 284 26.98 -15.68 0.16
N LEU A 285 26.78 -14.47 -0.36
CA LEU A 285 27.72 -13.35 -0.21
C LEU A 285 27.54 -12.62 1.12
N VAL A 286 26.26 -12.44 1.53
CA VAL A 286 25.89 -11.85 2.82
C VAL A 286 24.72 -12.63 3.40
N ASP A 287 24.93 -13.30 4.54
CA ASP A 287 23.82 -13.91 5.28
C ASP A 287 23.03 -12.81 6.00
N LEU A 288 21.82 -12.57 5.51
CA LEU A 288 20.92 -11.51 5.97
C LEU A 288 19.50 -12.07 6.10
N PRO A 289 19.16 -12.66 7.25
CA PRO A 289 17.92 -13.41 7.46
C PRO A 289 16.63 -12.63 7.22
N GLY A 290 16.65 -11.30 7.36
CA GLY A 290 15.50 -10.42 7.15
C GLY A 290 15.04 -10.28 5.69
N VAL A 291 15.91 -10.61 4.72
CA VAL A 291 15.57 -10.46 3.30
C VAL A 291 14.43 -11.41 2.91
N GLY A 292 13.33 -10.83 2.46
CA GLY A 292 12.11 -11.55 2.09
C GLY A 292 11.23 -11.93 3.27
N TRP A 293 11.60 -11.58 4.50
CA TRP A 293 10.80 -11.74 5.70
C TRP A 293 10.03 -10.46 6.02
N ASN A 294 9.13 -10.50 7.03
CA ASN A 294 8.32 -9.36 7.50
C ASN A 294 7.31 -8.82 6.47
N LEU A 295 6.89 -9.61 5.49
CA LEU A 295 5.81 -9.23 4.58
C LEU A 295 4.55 -8.90 5.38
N GLN A 296 4.02 -7.71 5.16
CA GLN A 296 2.75 -7.22 5.69
C GLN A 296 1.90 -6.71 4.53
N ASP A 297 0.59 -6.87 4.64
CA ASP A 297 -0.40 -6.33 3.71
C ASP A 297 -1.72 -6.08 4.44
N HIS A 298 -2.61 -5.27 3.89
CA HIS A 298 -3.93 -5.04 4.43
C HIS A 298 -4.90 -6.09 3.92
N SER A 299 -5.21 -7.07 4.77
CA SER A 299 -6.28 -8.02 4.48
C SER A 299 -7.66 -7.38 4.69
N PHE A 300 -8.66 -7.83 3.92
CA PHE A 300 -10.00 -7.27 4.04
C PHE A 300 -11.09 -8.31 3.83
N ALA A 301 -12.31 -7.96 4.25
CA ALA A 301 -13.51 -8.70 3.96
C ALA A 301 -14.63 -7.74 3.54
N LEU A 302 -15.58 -8.24 2.74
CA LEU A 302 -16.66 -7.45 2.16
C LEU A 302 -18.00 -8.12 2.44
N SER A 303 -18.81 -7.53 3.34
CA SER A 303 -20.25 -7.83 3.47
C SER A 303 -21.07 -6.91 2.55
N LEU A 304 -22.26 -7.36 2.18
CA LEU A 304 -23.13 -6.63 1.24
C LEU A 304 -24.48 -6.31 1.89
N TYR A 305 -24.95 -5.09 1.68
CA TYR A 305 -26.22 -4.56 2.11
C TYR A 305 -26.97 -4.01 0.90
N ASN A 306 -28.26 -4.24 0.82
CA ASN A 306 -29.13 -3.71 -0.24
C ASN A 306 -29.98 -2.56 0.31
N PHE A 307 -30.01 -1.47 -0.40
CA PHE A 307 -30.87 -0.31 -0.17
C PHE A 307 -32.18 -0.52 -0.93
N THR A 308 -33.17 -1.18 -0.31
CA THR A 308 -34.38 -1.65 -1.01
C THR A 308 -35.35 -0.53 -1.38
N ASN A 309 -35.26 0.62 -0.69
CA ASN A 309 -36.10 1.79 -0.93
C ASN A 309 -35.33 2.94 -1.62
N ASP A 310 -34.12 2.68 -2.14
CA ASP A 310 -33.35 3.68 -2.85
C ASP A 310 -33.90 3.88 -4.27
N SER A 311 -34.60 5.00 -4.48
CA SER A 311 -35.10 5.46 -5.78
C SER A 311 -34.12 6.38 -6.52
N SER A 312 -32.94 6.65 -5.95
CA SER A 312 -31.95 7.52 -6.57
C SER A 312 -31.48 6.97 -7.91
N PHE A 313 -31.34 7.86 -8.89
CA PHE A 313 -30.73 7.57 -10.18
C PHE A 313 -29.90 8.78 -10.60
N PRO A 314 -28.67 8.57 -11.06
CA PRO A 314 -27.95 7.28 -11.13
C PRO A 314 -27.37 6.82 -9.78
N LYS A 315 -27.09 5.50 -9.68
CA LYS A 315 -26.39 4.88 -8.54
C LYS A 315 -24.91 4.64 -8.87
N PRO A 316 -24.04 4.42 -7.87
CA PRO A 316 -22.62 4.11 -8.12
C PRO A 316 -22.37 2.89 -9.02
N THR A 317 -23.36 2.00 -9.15
CA THR A 317 -23.29 0.81 -10.01
C THR A 317 -23.87 1.05 -11.42
N THR A 318 -24.61 2.15 -11.64
CA THR A 318 -25.35 2.39 -12.88
C THR A 318 -24.45 2.46 -14.11
N ILE A 319 -23.28 3.10 -13.98
CA ILE A 319 -22.35 3.24 -15.10
C ILE A 319 -21.81 1.89 -15.62
N ALA A 320 -21.76 0.88 -14.76
CA ALA A 320 -21.32 -0.47 -15.13
C ALA A 320 -22.47 -1.34 -15.64
N SER A 321 -23.72 -1.08 -15.20
CA SER A 321 -24.90 -1.92 -15.48
C SER A 321 -25.82 -1.38 -16.56
N ASN A 322 -25.70 -0.10 -16.95
CA ASN A 322 -26.57 0.57 -17.93
C ASN A 322 -25.73 1.19 -19.06
N ALA A 323 -25.75 0.55 -20.24
CA ALA A 323 -24.96 0.99 -21.40
C ALA A 323 -25.37 2.37 -21.94
N THR A 324 -26.67 2.70 -21.90
CA THR A 324 -27.17 4.02 -22.33
C THR A 324 -26.64 5.12 -21.43
N TYR A 325 -26.80 4.96 -20.11
CA TYR A 325 -26.25 5.90 -19.14
C TYR A 325 -24.73 6.03 -19.25
N LYS A 326 -24.03 4.92 -19.49
CA LYS A 326 -22.58 4.94 -19.70
C LYS A 326 -22.20 5.81 -20.91
N ALA A 327 -22.93 5.68 -22.02
CA ALA A 327 -22.68 6.48 -23.22
C ALA A 327 -22.97 7.96 -22.96
N GLU A 328 -24.09 8.29 -22.32
CA GLU A 328 -24.46 9.67 -21.97
C GLU A 328 -23.40 10.31 -21.03
N ALA A 329 -22.99 9.59 -20.01
CA ALA A 329 -21.94 10.02 -19.08
C ALA A 329 -20.61 10.26 -19.80
N TYR A 330 -20.28 9.45 -20.82
CA TYR A 330 -19.09 9.65 -21.64
C TYR A 330 -19.18 10.91 -22.51
N GLU A 331 -20.35 11.20 -23.09
CA GLU A 331 -20.57 12.45 -23.84
C GLU A 331 -20.45 13.70 -22.94
N ILE A 332 -20.94 13.62 -21.69
CA ILE A 332 -20.73 14.67 -20.69
C ILE A 332 -19.23 14.86 -20.44
N PHE A 333 -18.53 13.76 -20.18
CA PHE A 333 -17.08 13.80 -19.92
C PHE A 333 -16.30 14.44 -21.08
N LYS A 334 -16.58 14.05 -22.33
CA LYS A 334 -15.91 14.64 -23.50
C LYS A 334 -16.14 16.15 -23.65
N LYS A 335 -17.29 16.65 -23.22
CA LYS A 335 -17.64 18.08 -23.33
C LYS A 335 -17.12 18.93 -22.19
N THR A 336 -17.06 18.37 -20.97
CA THR A 336 -16.82 19.13 -19.73
C THR A 336 -15.56 18.71 -18.98
N ASN A 337 -14.93 17.62 -19.39
CA ASN A 337 -13.91 16.89 -18.62
C ASN A 337 -14.39 16.50 -17.20
N GLY A 338 -15.70 16.33 -16.99
CA GLY A 338 -16.34 16.14 -15.70
C GLY A 338 -17.43 15.07 -15.71
N GLY A 339 -18.26 15.07 -14.67
CA GLY A 339 -19.43 14.19 -14.57
C GLY A 339 -19.10 12.79 -14.04
N PRO A 340 -20.03 11.82 -14.22
CA PRO A 340 -19.93 10.49 -13.61
C PRO A 340 -18.65 9.70 -13.93
N TYR A 341 -17.99 10.04 -15.04
CA TYR A 341 -16.71 9.42 -15.41
C TYR A 341 -15.56 9.78 -14.47
N THR A 342 -15.64 10.88 -13.72
CA THR A 342 -14.64 11.27 -12.73
C THR A 342 -14.87 10.59 -11.39
N ALA A 343 -16.07 10.03 -11.14
CA ALA A 343 -16.43 9.39 -9.89
C ALA A 343 -15.73 8.03 -9.76
N VAL A 344 -14.62 8.01 -9.04
CA VAL A 344 -13.89 6.80 -8.66
C VAL A 344 -14.57 6.08 -7.50
N VAL A 345 -13.96 5.01 -7.00
CA VAL A 345 -14.58 4.09 -6.03
C VAL A 345 -15.13 4.79 -4.80
N THR A 346 -14.38 5.73 -4.19
CA THR A 346 -14.82 6.52 -3.04
C THR A 346 -13.86 7.68 -2.79
N VAL A 347 -14.34 8.69 -2.05
CA VAL A 347 -13.59 9.89 -1.66
C VAL A 347 -13.72 10.20 -0.16
N SER A 348 -14.19 9.23 0.62
CA SER A 348 -14.33 9.37 2.07
C SER A 348 -14.33 8.01 2.74
N GLY A 349 -14.06 7.98 4.04
CA GLY A 349 -14.04 6.75 4.81
C GLY A 349 -13.93 6.98 6.31
N ALA A 350 -14.18 5.92 7.07
CA ALA A 350 -13.93 5.85 8.51
C ALA A 350 -12.64 5.06 8.76
N PHE A 351 -11.74 5.66 9.53
CA PHE A 351 -10.46 5.10 9.97
C PHE A 351 -10.46 5.03 11.49
N LEU A 352 -10.72 3.87 12.05
CA LEU A 352 -11.12 3.76 13.45
C LEU A 352 -10.07 3.05 14.30
N PRO A 353 -9.80 3.57 15.53
CA PRO A 353 -9.00 2.85 16.51
C PRO A 353 -9.78 1.67 17.12
N PRO A 354 -9.08 0.66 17.68
CA PRO A 354 -9.71 -0.56 18.23
C PRO A 354 -10.79 -0.30 19.27
N GLN A 355 -10.61 0.71 20.13
CA GLN A 355 -11.58 1.06 21.16
C GLN A 355 -12.99 1.36 20.60
N THR A 356 -13.06 1.81 19.34
CA THR A 356 -14.34 2.17 18.71
C THR A 356 -15.15 0.92 18.32
N PHE A 357 -14.51 -0.17 17.90
CA PHE A 357 -15.20 -1.30 17.28
C PHE A 357 -14.98 -2.66 17.95
N VAL A 358 -14.00 -2.81 18.82
CA VAL A 358 -13.75 -4.08 19.53
C VAL A 358 -14.77 -4.30 20.64
N GLY A 359 -15.23 -3.22 21.29
CA GLY A 359 -16.25 -3.28 22.33
C GLY A 359 -15.72 -3.87 23.63
N ASP A 360 -16.54 -4.68 24.29
CA ASP A 360 -16.28 -5.31 25.61
C ASP A 360 -15.10 -6.28 25.64
N GLN A 361 -14.64 -6.73 24.48
CA GLN A 361 -13.47 -7.61 24.37
C GLN A 361 -12.13 -6.86 24.33
N PHE A 362 -12.14 -5.52 24.39
CA PHE A 362 -10.92 -4.72 24.19
C PHE A 362 -9.83 -5.07 25.20
N ASP A 363 -10.13 -5.05 26.50
CA ASP A 363 -9.15 -5.33 27.55
C ASP A 363 -8.64 -6.78 27.48
N ALA A 364 -9.52 -7.74 27.21
CA ALA A 364 -9.12 -9.13 27.03
C ALA A 364 -8.18 -9.32 25.82
N MET A 365 -8.41 -8.60 24.73
CA MET A 365 -7.49 -8.62 23.57
C MET A 365 -6.16 -7.94 23.89
N VAL A 366 -6.16 -6.86 24.66
CA VAL A 366 -4.92 -6.21 25.13
C VAL A 366 -4.08 -7.18 25.93
N ASP A 367 -4.69 -7.90 26.89
CA ASP A 367 -4.00 -8.90 27.71
C ASP A 367 -3.51 -10.08 26.87
N GLU A 368 -4.31 -10.56 25.93
CA GLU A 368 -3.91 -11.62 25.02
C GLU A 368 -2.69 -11.23 24.19
N ILE A 369 -2.67 -10.04 23.56
CA ILE A 369 -1.54 -9.54 22.78
C ILE A 369 -0.29 -9.42 23.67
N ALA A 370 -0.43 -8.86 24.86
CA ALA A 370 0.69 -8.68 25.80
C ALA A 370 1.35 -10.02 26.19
N ASN A 371 0.55 -11.07 26.36
CA ASN A 371 1.02 -12.39 26.80
C ASN A 371 1.44 -13.33 25.66
N GLN A 372 1.29 -12.93 24.38
CA GLN A 372 1.70 -13.76 23.24
C GLN A 372 3.22 -13.95 23.21
N LYS A 373 3.64 -15.21 23.02
CA LYS A 373 5.04 -15.55 22.76
C LYS A 373 5.27 -15.62 21.25
N PRO A 374 6.27 -14.90 20.69
CA PRO A 374 6.53 -14.83 19.26
C PRO A 374 6.61 -16.19 18.57
N GLU A 375 7.27 -17.15 19.20
CA GLU A 375 7.54 -18.48 18.64
C GLU A 375 6.27 -19.26 18.31
N ALA A 376 5.15 -18.96 18.98
CA ALA A 376 3.87 -19.62 18.74
C ALA A 376 3.26 -19.23 17.36
N TYR A 377 3.65 -18.07 16.83
CA TYR A 377 3.06 -17.47 15.62
C TYR A 377 4.05 -17.33 14.45
N LEU A 378 5.30 -17.68 14.69
CA LEU A 378 6.36 -17.68 13.68
C LEU A 378 6.68 -19.11 13.21
N PRO A 379 7.29 -19.30 12.03
CA PRO A 379 7.70 -20.62 11.57
C PRO A 379 8.74 -21.26 12.49
N THR A 380 8.64 -22.56 12.67
CA THR A 380 9.65 -23.31 13.46
C THR A 380 11.04 -23.16 12.85
N GLY A 381 12.02 -22.93 13.71
CA GLY A 381 13.45 -22.80 13.31
C GLY A 381 13.78 -21.50 12.58
N ILE A 382 12.94 -20.46 12.75
CA ILE A 382 13.23 -19.10 12.29
C ILE A 382 14.46 -18.53 13.07
N PRO A 383 15.33 -17.74 12.43
CA PRO A 383 16.47 -17.08 13.10
C PRO A 383 16.05 -16.22 14.30
N LYS A 384 16.88 -16.22 15.34
CA LYS A 384 16.61 -15.48 16.59
C LYS A 384 16.43 -13.96 16.39
N GLU A 385 17.13 -13.38 15.41
CA GLU A 385 17.02 -11.97 15.05
C GLU A 385 15.59 -11.63 14.57
N LEU A 386 14.94 -12.54 13.84
CA LEU A 386 13.56 -12.36 13.39
C LEU A 386 12.55 -12.52 14.53
N ILE A 387 12.84 -13.41 15.50
CA ILE A 387 12.04 -13.54 16.72
C ILE A 387 12.09 -12.25 17.54
N ALA A 388 13.30 -11.75 17.78
CA ALA A 388 13.52 -10.49 18.51
C ALA A 388 12.86 -9.29 17.80
N GLY A 389 12.99 -9.22 16.48
CA GLY A 389 12.34 -8.19 15.67
C GLY A 389 10.80 -8.24 15.75
N TYR A 390 10.22 -9.42 15.68
CA TYR A 390 8.77 -9.61 15.83
C TYR A 390 8.30 -9.23 17.23
N GLU A 391 9.03 -9.61 18.30
CA GLU A 391 8.71 -9.20 19.67
C GLU A 391 8.67 -7.67 19.78
N ARG A 392 9.70 -6.99 19.25
CA ARG A 392 9.75 -5.53 19.25
C ARG A 392 8.61 -4.91 18.46
N GLN A 393 8.23 -5.49 17.33
CA GLN A 393 7.07 -5.04 16.54
C GLN A 393 5.77 -5.25 17.31
N LYS A 394 5.59 -6.37 18.01
CA LYS A 394 4.42 -6.66 18.84
C LYS A 394 4.27 -5.63 19.97
N GLU A 395 5.36 -5.24 20.64
CA GLU A 395 5.33 -4.18 21.66
C GLU A 395 4.83 -2.85 21.09
N VAL A 396 5.34 -2.46 19.92
CA VAL A 396 4.92 -1.22 19.25
C VAL A 396 3.46 -1.30 18.80
N LEU A 397 3.04 -2.44 18.26
CA LEU A 397 1.66 -2.66 17.85
C LEU A 397 0.70 -2.69 19.06
N LEU A 398 1.10 -3.25 20.19
CA LEU A 398 0.29 -3.22 21.42
C LEU A 398 0.08 -1.79 21.92
N ALA A 399 1.12 -0.95 21.88
CA ALA A 399 0.98 0.46 22.22
C ALA A 399 0.03 1.17 21.24
N SER A 400 0.18 0.92 19.94
CA SER A 400 -0.71 1.42 18.89
C SER A 400 -2.17 0.92 19.05
N PHE A 401 -2.37 -0.33 19.47
CA PHE A 401 -3.70 -0.91 19.72
C PHE A 401 -4.44 -0.16 20.84
N LYS A 402 -3.70 0.32 21.84
CA LYS A 402 -4.22 1.13 22.95
C LYS A 402 -4.41 2.61 22.59
N SER A 403 -3.90 3.06 21.46
CA SER A 403 -3.99 4.46 21.04
C SER A 403 -5.38 4.79 20.49
N LYS A 404 -5.87 6.00 20.80
CA LYS A 404 -7.14 6.52 20.25
C LYS A 404 -6.95 7.30 18.94
N THR A 405 -5.70 7.52 18.54
CA THR A 405 -5.32 8.34 17.37
C THR A 405 -4.64 7.52 16.27
N ASN A 406 -4.68 6.19 16.39
CA ASN A 406 -4.10 5.27 15.42
C ASN A 406 -5.14 4.29 14.90
N ALA A 407 -5.43 4.34 13.60
CA ALA A 407 -6.48 3.54 12.98
C ALA A 407 -6.05 2.10 12.74
N TRP A 408 -6.98 1.16 12.97
CA TRP A 408 -6.85 -0.28 12.74
C TRP A 408 -7.91 -0.84 11.79
N LEU A 409 -9.07 -0.19 11.72
CA LEU A 409 -10.13 -0.46 10.74
C LEU A 409 -10.21 0.69 9.75
N GLU A 410 -10.22 0.37 8.46
CA GLU A 410 -10.69 1.25 7.41
C GLU A 410 -12.03 0.73 6.85
N HIS A 411 -13.00 1.64 6.73
CA HIS A 411 -14.27 1.41 6.05
C HIS A 411 -14.52 2.53 5.02
N PRO A 412 -14.34 2.26 3.71
CA PRO A 412 -14.56 3.25 2.65
C PRO A 412 -16.04 3.44 2.33
N PHE A 413 -16.48 4.69 2.09
CA PHE A 413 -17.88 5.02 1.83
C PHE A 413 -18.20 4.99 0.34
N THR A 414 -18.49 3.81 -0.17
CA THR A 414 -18.70 3.61 -1.61
C THR A 414 -20.09 4.01 -2.11
N GLY A 415 -21.06 4.18 -1.22
CA GLY A 415 -22.48 4.38 -1.58
C GLY A 415 -23.14 3.17 -2.22
N LYS A 416 -22.49 2.00 -2.22
CA LYS A 416 -22.95 0.76 -2.86
C LYS A 416 -23.55 -0.26 -1.87
N GLY A 417 -23.67 0.09 -0.60
CA GLY A 417 -24.03 -0.88 0.44
C GLY A 417 -22.90 -1.90 0.73
N TRP A 418 -21.65 -1.53 0.53
CA TRP A 418 -20.49 -2.38 0.79
C TRP A 418 -19.99 -2.19 2.22
N GLY A 419 -20.13 -3.23 3.04
CA GLY A 419 -19.53 -3.33 4.37
C GLY A 419 -18.08 -3.78 4.31
N MET A 420 -17.24 -3.09 3.54
CA MET A 420 -15.83 -3.39 3.40
C MET A 420 -15.08 -3.04 4.67
N CYS A 421 -14.39 -4.01 5.25
CA CYS A 421 -13.55 -3.85 6.42
C CYS A 421 -12.12 -4.23 6.08
N ILE A 422 -11.20 -3.28 6.18
CA ILE A 422 -9.77 -3.46 5.90
C ILE A 422 -9.01 -3.44 7.22
N LEU A 423 -8.25 -4.49 7.51
CA LEU A 423 -7.36 -4.55 8.68
C LEU A 423 -6.06 -3.82 8.37
N LEU A 424 -5.83 -2.69 9.03
CA LEU A 424 -4.71 -1.80 8.74
C LEU A 424 -3.39 -2.20 9.41
N LYS A 425 -3.43 -2.99 10.49
CA LYS A 425 -2.23 -3.35 11.27
C LYS A 425 -2.25 -4.83 11.66
N PRO A 426 -1.86 -5.74 10.76
CA PRO A 426 -1.83 -7.16 11.06
C PRO A 426 -0.69 -7.51 12.00
N PHE A 427 -0.90 -8.49 12.87
CA PHE A 427 0.14 -9.17 13.65
C PHE A 427 0.82 -10.30 12.85
N SER A 428 0.10 -10.92 11.91
CA SER A 428 0.67 -11.95 11.04
C SER A 428 1.80 -11.39 10.19
N ARG A 429 2.85 -12.20 9.98
CA ARG A 429 4.01 -11.86 9.15
C ARG A 429 4.24 -12.93 8.10
N GLY A 430 4.27 -12.51 6.85
CA GLY A 430 4.54 -13.34 5.71
C GLY A 430 6.00 -13.32 5.25
N SER A 431 6.25 -13.97 4.12
CA SER A 431 7.57 -14.01 3.50
C SER A 431 7.52 -14.15 1.99
N ILE A 432 8.58 -13.70 1.32
CA ILE A 432 8.81 -13.87 -0.11
C ILE A 432 10.19 -14.49 -0.30
N LYS A 433 10.22 -15.64 -0.99
CA LYS A 433 11.47 -16.39 -1.22
C LYS A 433 11.56 -16.81 -2.66
N ILE A 434 12.78 -16.89 -3.18
CA ILE A 434 13.02 -17.55 -4.47
C ILE A 434 12.54 -19.00 -4.40
N ASN A 435 12.04 -19.50 -5.52
CA ASN A 435 11.69 -20.91 -5.68
C ASN A 435 12.97 -21.71 -5.98
N PRO A 436 13.39 -22.66 -5.12
CA PRO A 436 14.62 -23.42 -5.37
C PRO A 436 14.64 -24.22 -6.66
N SER A 437 13.46 -24.63 -7.16
CA SER A 437 13.32 -25.40 -8.39
C SER A 437 13.42 -24.54 -9.66
N ASP A 438 13.05 -23.26 -9.56
CA ASP A 438 13.13 -22.26 -10.62
C ASP A 438 13.43 -20.88 -10.01
N PRO A 439 14.70 -20.59 -9.67
CA PRO A 439 15.06 -19.38 -8.94
C PRO A 439 14.65 -18.07 -9.62
N LEU A 440 14.63 -18.01 -10.95
CA LEU A 440 14.24 -16.82 -11.71
C LEU A 440 12.74 -16.77 -12.07
N GLY A 441 12.00 -17.82 -11.79
CA GLY A 441 10.55 -17.93 -12.02
C GLY A 441 9.70 -17.27 -10.95
N ASP A 442 8.52 -17.82 -10.74
CA ASP A 442 7.59 -17.30 -9.73
C ASP A 442 8.09 -17.61 -8.32
N PRO A 443 8.05 -16.61 -7.41
CA PRO A 443 8.51 -16.77 -6.05
C PRO A 443 7.55 -17.62 -5.21
N ILE A 444 8.05 -18.14 -4.11
CA ILE A 444 7.25 -18.62 -2.99
C ILE A 444 6.76 -17.38 -2.24
N PHE A 445 5.51 -16.97 -2.50
CA PHE A 445 4.88 -15.82 -1.90
C PHE A 445 3.87 -16.29 -0.84
N ASP A 446 4.18 -16.08 0.43
CA ASP A 446 3.38 -16.55 1.55
C ASP A 446 2.95 -15.38 2.43
N TYR A 447 1.66 -15.06 2.43
CA TYR A 447 1.11 -14.03 3.33
C TYR A 447 1.11 -14.49 4.79
N ARG A 448 1.08 -15.80 5.04
CA ARG A 448 0.83 -16.39 6.37
C ARG A 448 -0.40 -15.79 7.03
N LEU A 449 -1.43 -15.57 6.20
CA LEU A 449 -2.69 -14.94 6.59
C LEU A 449 -3.28 -15.64 7.82
N TRP A 450 -3.62 -14.84 8.86
CA TRP A 450 -4.15 -15.31 10.15
C TRP A 450 -3.21 -16.27 10.92
N SER A 451 -1.91 -16.21 10.67
CA SER A 451 -0.95 -16.95 11.50
C SER A 451 -0.93 -16.46 12.96
N ASN A 452 -1.33 -15.20 13.20
CA ASN A 452 -1.64 -14.70 14.53
C ASN A 452 -3.18 -14.60 14.71
N PRO A 453 -3.77 -15.21 15.75
CA PRO A 453 -5.22 -15.26 15.95
C PRO A 453 -5.88 -13.90 16.21
N ILE A 454 -5.11 -12.89 16.62
CA ILE A 454 -5.61 -11.53 16.80
C ILE A 454 -6.17 -10.97 15.47
N ASP A 455 -5.52 -11.22 14.34
CA ASP A 455 -5.99 -10.75 13.05
C ASP A 455 -7.37 -11.31 12.68
N ARG A 456 -7.62 -12.59 13.01
CA ARG A 456 -8.93 -13.21 12.84
C ARG A 456 -9.98 -12.55 13.73
N LYS A 457 -9.69 -12.35 15.00
CA LYS A 457 -10.60 -11.68 15.96
C LYS A 457 -10.92 -10.26 15.50
N MET A 458 -9.91 -9.54 14.99
CA MET A 458 -10.12 -8.19 14.46
C MET A 458 -11.10 -8.20 13.29
N HIS A 459 -10.96 -9.09 12.31
CA HIS A 459 -11.91 -9.18 11.20
C HIS A 459 -13.36 -9.45 11.67
N ILE A 460 -13.54 -10.32 12.66
CA ILE A 460 -14.86 -10.61 13.26
C ILE A 460 -15.43 -9.35 13.91
N ARG A 461 -14.64 -8.66 14.75
CA ARG A 461 -15.10 -7.42 15.42
C ARG A 461 -15.43 -6.31 14.43
N MET A 462 -14.61 -6.13 13.41
CA MET A 462 -14.85 -5.14 12.35
C MET A 462 -16.16 -5.41 11.60
N GLN A 463 -16.42 -6.65 11.18
CA GLN A 463 -17.67 -7.02 10.50
C GLN A 463 -18.89 -6.86 11.42
N THR A 464 -18.78 -7.26 12.68
CA THR A 464 -19.85 -7.06 13.67
C THR A 464 -20.19 -5.57 13.85
N TYR A 465 -19.17 -4.72 13.93
CA TYR A 465 -19.35 -3.28 14.10
C TYR A 465 -20.00 -2.62 12.86
N ILE A 466 -19.51 -2.95 11.68
CA ILE A 466 -20.03 -2.41 10.41
C ILE A 466 -21.45 -2.91 10.12
N ARG A 467 -21.78 -4.17 10.46
CA ARG A 467 -23.16 -4.66 10.39
C ARG A 467 -24.12 -3.79 11.24
N LYS A 468 -23.75 -3.51 12.49
CA LYS A 468 -24.54 -2.63 13.37
C LYS A 468 -24.68 -1.23 12.78
N HIS A 469 -23.62 -0.70 12.18
CA HIS A 469 -23.67 0.61 11.53
C HIS A 469 -24.70 0.63 10.39
N PHE A 470 -24.70 -0.34 9.49
CA PHE A 470 -25.66 -0.39 8.39
C PHE A 470 -27.10 -0.64 8.82
N LEU A 471 -27.33 -1.51 9.81
CA LEU A 471 -28.66 -1.93 10.21
C LEU A 471 -29.30 -1.07 11.31
N GLN A 472 -28.55 -0.21 11.98
CA GLN A 472 -29.01 0.54 13.15
C GLN A 472 -28.76 2.05 13.06
N SER A 473 -28.25 2.57 11.94
CA SER A 473 -28.06 4.01 11.77
C SER A 473 -29.33 4.63 11.18
N GLU A 474 -29.91 5.60 11.89
CA GLU A 474 -31.11 6.35 11.47
C GLU A 474 -30.94 7.00 10.09
N ALA A 475 -29.73 7.39 9.72
CA ALA A 475 -29.43 7.96 8.41
C ALA A 475 -29.74 7.01 7.24
N PHE A 476 -29.91 5.73 7.51
CA PHE A 476 -30.28 4.71 6.52
C PHE A 476 -31.74 4.28 6.57
N ASP A 477 -32.56 4.82 7.47
CA ASP A 477 -33.95 4.39 7.67
C ASP A 477 -34.79 4.55 6.38
N ASP A 478 -34.66 5.69 5.70
CA ASP A 478 -35.36 5.95 4.44
C ASP A 478 -34.93 5.01 3.29
N LEU A 479 -33.73 4.43 3.37
CA LEU A 479 -33.22 3.51 2.36
C LEU A 479 -33.65 2.07 2.60
N ASN A 480 -34.23 1.75 3.76
CA ASN A 480 -34.64 0.39 4.17
C ASN A 480 -33.54 -0.63 3.88
N VAL A 481 -32.47 -0.57 4.67
CA VAL A 481 -31.27 -1.41 4.49
C VAL A 481 -31.54 -2.84 4.90
N VAL A 482 -31.27 -3.77 3.99
CA VAL A 482 -31.38 -5.21 4.23
C VAL A 482 -30.02 -5.87 3.98
N GLU A 483 -29.59 -6.71 4.92
CA GLU A 483 -28.39 -7.53 4.74
C GLU A 483 -28.56 -8.48 3.56
N GLN A 484 -27.58 -8.56 2.68
CA GLN A 484 -27.60 -9.42 1.51
C GLN A 484 -26.56 -10.54 1.60
N ASP A 485 -25.38 -10.21 2.09
CA ASP A 485 -24.29 -11.18 2.26
C ASP A 485 -23.42 -10.76 3.46
N PRO A 486 -23.41 -11.54 4.55
CA PRO A 486 -24.12 -12.83 4.73
C PRO A 486 -25.64 -12.68 4.56
N ALA A 487 -26.32 -13.78 4.24
CA ALA A 487 -27.79 -13.79 4.19
C ALA A 487 -28.38 -13.44 5.57
N PRO A 488 -29.56 -12.77 5.63
CA PRO A 488 -30.18 -12.39 6.89
C PRO A 488 -30.32 -13.57 7.85
N GLY A 489 -29.83 -13.41 9.08
CA GLY A 489 -29.85 -14.47 10.11
C GLY A 489 -28.83 -15.60 9.95
N ALA A 490 -28.05 -15.62 8.87
CA ALA A 490 -27.02 -16.67 8.66
C ALA A 490 -25.82 -16.56 9.62
N VAL A 491 -25.56 -15.38 10.15
CA VAL A 491 -24.48 -15.11 11.11
C VAL A 491 -25.09 -14.49 12.36
N THR A 492 -24.99 -15.18 13.50
CA THR A 492 -25.55 -14.73 14.77
C THR A 492 -24.52 -14.47 15.87
N ASP A 493 -23.29 -14.98 15.68
CA ASP A 493 -22.19 -14.91 16.63
C ASP A 493 -20.83 -14.89 15.95
N ASP A 494 -19.75 -14.93 16.74
CA ASP A 494 -18.38 -14.93 16.28
C ASP A 494 -18.03 -16.16 15.44
N ALA A 495 -18.55 -17.33 15.80
CA ALA A 495 -18.34 -18.58 15.06
C ALA A 495 -19.01 -18.52 13.67
N GLY A 496 -20.19 -17.92 13.59
CA GLY A 496 -20.87 -17.63 12.34
C GLY A 496 -20.07 -16.68 11.44
N TRP A 497 -19.48 -15.62 12.00
CA TRP A 497 -18.59 -14.72 11.26
C TRP A 497 -17.33 -15.45 10.77
N GLU A 498 -16.70 -16.26 11.61
CA GLU A 498 -15.51 -17.04 11.22
C GLU A 498 -15.86 -18.00 10.08
N TYR A 499 -16.98 -18.72 10.19
CA TYR A 499 -17.46 -19.60 9.13
C TYR A 499 -17.69 -18.85 7.81
N TRP A 500 -18.34 -17.69 7.84
CA TRP A 500 -18.62 -16.86 6.66
C TRP A 500 -17.31 -16.38 6.00
N LEU A 501 -16.36 -15.87 6.78
CA LEU A 501 -15.07 -15.39 6.29
C LEU A 501 -14.26 -16.51 5.60
N LEU A 502 -14.24 -17.70 6.20
CA LEU A 502 -13.43 -18.82 5.74
C LEU A 502 -14.13 -19.65 4.65
N ASN A 503 -15.36 -20.10 4.91
CA ASN A 503 -16.00 -21.12 4.07
C ASN A 503 -16.79 -20.53 2.91
N GLN A 504 -17.15 -19.24 2.99
CA GLN A 504 -17.75 -18.51 1.87
C GLN A 504 -16.74 -17.64 1.11
N ASN A 505 -15.44 -17.80 1.40
CA ASN A 505 -14.35 -17.15 0.70
C ASN A 505 -14.40 -15.59 0.72
N LYS A 506 -14.89 -15.01 1.82
CA LYS A 506 -15.07 -13.54 1.92
C LYS A 506 -13.83 -12.78 2.38
N LEU A 507 -12.89 -13.48 3.01
CA LEU A 507 -11.60 -12.91 3.40
C LEU A 507 -10.67 -12.83 2.19
N MET A 508 -10.04 -11.69 2.00
CA MET A 508 -9.00 -11.42 1.01
C MET A 508 -7.68 -11.11 1.72
N ALA A 509 -6.59 -11.70 1.23
CA ALA A 509 -5.27 -11.58 1.87
C ALA A 509 -4.63 -10.20 1.70
N SER A 510 -5.00 -9.47 0.67
CA SER A 510 -4.28 -8.26 0.25
C SER A 510 -5.23 -7.25 -0.38
N ASN A 511 -4.99 -5.98 -0.06
CA ASN A 511 -5.54 -4.83 -0.78
C ASN A 511 -4.49 -4.19 -1.74
N GLY A 512 -3.43 -4.94 -2.08
CA GLY A 512 -2.35 -4.46 -2.93
C GLY A 512 -1.34 -3.56 -2.20
N HIS A 513 -1.19 -3.72 -0.90
CA HIS A 513 -0.37 -2.85 -0.04
C HIS A 513 0.87 -3.55 0.52
N SER A 514 1.42 -4.54 -0.18
CA SER A 514 2.60 -5.30 0.29
C SER A 514 3.78 -4.41 0.67
N VAL A 515 4.33 -4.62 1.87
CA VAL A 515 5.46 -3.87 2.44
C VAL A 515 6.37 -4.77 3.28
N GLY A 516 7.53 -4.24 3.68
CA GLY A 516 8.30 -4.73 4.83
C GLY A 516 9.35 -5.80 4.54
N THR A 517 9.47 -6.29 3.33
CA THR A 517 10.32 -7.44 2.96
C THR A 517 11.82 -7.17 2.88
N ALA A 518 12.24 -5.94 3.14
CA ALA A 518 13.63 -5.51 3.33
C ALA A 518 13.67 -4.41 4.40
N ALA A 519 13.11 -4.70 5.57
CA ALA A 519 12.75 -3.73 6.60
C ALA A 519 13.93 -2.87 7.08
N MET A 520 13.65 -1.57 7.27
CA MET A 520 14.56 -0.61 7.91
C MET A 520 14.47 -0.78 9.43
N MET A 521 15.28 -1.69 9.93
CA MET A 521 15.38 -2.07 11.34
C MET A 521 16.84 -2.35 11.69
N PRO A 522 17.21 -2.36 12.98
CA PRO A 522 18.52 -2.87 13.42
C PRO A 522 18.77 -4.30 12.90
N ARG A 523 20.00 -4.59 12.53
CA ARG A 523 20.36 -5.91 11.96
C ARG A 523 20.06 -7.06 12.90
N ASP A 524 20.28 -6.88 14.20
CA ASP A 524 19.99 -7.84 15.27
C ASP A 524 18.50 -8.03 15.56
N LEU A 525 17.64 -7.18 14.98
CA LEU A 525 16.18 -7.32 14.93
C LEU A 525 15.67 -7.78 13.55
N GLY A 526 16.52 -8.37 12.72
CA GLY A 526 16.17 -8.85 11.40
C GLY A 526 16.05 -7.75 10.33
N GLY A 527 16.62 -6.58 10.56
CA GLY A 527 16.69 -5.49 9.59
C GLY A 527 17.53 -5.84 8.36
N VAL A 528 17.19 -5.24 7.23
CA VAL A 528 17.88 -5.40 5.94
C VAL A 528 18.63 -4.13 5.55
N VAL A 529 18.05 -2.97 5.83
CA VAL A 529 18.69 -1.68 5.59
C VAL A 529 18.80 -0.85 6.86
N ASP A 530 19.81 0.01 6.89
CA ASP A 530 19.96 1.02 7.93
C ASP A 530 19.06 2.25 7.67
N ASN A 531 19.11 3.23 8.58
CA ASN A 531 18.34 4.48 8.45
C ASN A 531 18.81 5.41 7.32
N GLN A 532 19.93 5.07 6.68
CA GLN A 532 20.41 5.71 5.44
C GLN A 532 20.05 4.88 4.21
N LEU A 533 19.19 3.87 4.36
CA LEU A 533 18.70 2.97 3.31
C LEU A 533 19.78 2.06 2.68
N ARG A 534 20.95 1.94 3.29
CA ARG A 534 22.03 1.08 2.80
C ARG A 534 21.80 -0.36 3.24
N VAL A 535 22.00 -1.31 2.34
CA VAL A 535 21.87 -2.75 2.64
C VAL A 535 23.02 -3.20 3.54
N TYR A 536 22.71 -3.84 4.66
CA TYR A 536 23.72 -4.33 5.61
C TYR A 536 24.71 -5.31 4.96
N GLY A 537 25.99 -5.19 5.30
CA GLY A 537 27.08 -6.02 4.76
C GLY A 537 27.51 -5.62 3.35
N THR A 538 26.94 -4.56 2.76
CA THR A 538 27.30 -4.09 1.43
C THR A 538 27.74 -2.62 1.44
N SER A 539 28.31 -2.19 0.30
CA SER A 539 28.51 -0.78 -0.04
C SER A 539 28.11 -0.54 -1.51
N GLY A 540 27.72 0.70 -1.84
CA GLY A 540 27.23 1.04 -3.18
C GLY A 540 25.85 0.42 -3.51
N LEU A 541 25.09 -0.04 -2.52
CA LEU A 541 23.77 -0.63 -2.68
C LEU A 541 22.77 -0.07 -1.67
N SER A 542 21.65 0.48 -2.15
CA SER A 542 20.56 1.00 -1.33
C SER A 542 19.20 0.50 -1.81
N ILE A 543 18.18 0.62 -0.94
CA ILE A 543 16.79 0.29 -1.25
C ILE A 543 15.91 1.51 -1.03
N ALA A 544 15.05 1.81 -2.00
CA ALA A 544 14.15 2.97 -1.94
C ALA A 544 12.74 2.63 -2.48
N ASP A 545 12.05 1.72 -1.80
CA ASP A 545 10.66 1.34 -2.06
C ASP A 545 9.96 0.90 -0.78
N THR A 546 8.73 0.41 -0.87
CA THR A 546 7.93 -0.01 0.29
C THR A 546 8.46 -1.23 1.02
N SER A 547 9.46 -1.94 0.48
CA SER A 547 10.09 -3.06 1.19
C SER A 547 10.81 -2.64 2.47
N ILE A 548 11.22 -1.38 2.57
CA ILE A 548 11.91 -0.85 3.77
C ILE A 548 11.00 -0.61 4.97
N ILE A 549 9.68 -0.58 4.78
CA ILE A 549 8.72 -0.21 5.83
C ILE A 549 8.77 -1.23 6.97
N PRO A 550 9.11 -0.86 8.21
CA PRO A 550 9.20 -1.80 9.32
C PRO A 550 7.82 -2.25 9.83
N LEU A 551 6.85 -1.33 9.87
CA LEU A 551 5.45 -1.57 10.18
C LEU A 551 4.56 -0.87 9.16
N ILE A 552 3.58 -1.59 8.62
CA ILE A 552 2.65 -1.03 7.64
C ILE A 552 1.85 0.13 8.24
N PRO A 553 1.81 1.33 7.60
CA PRO A 553 1.03 2.45 8.11
C PRO A 553 -0.47 2.24 7.89
N GLY A 554 -1.30 2.84 8.73
CA GLY A 554 -2.77 2.78 8.65
C GLY A 554 -3.36 3.63 7.51
N THR A 555 -2.87 3.42 6.29
CA THR A 555 -3.25 4.18 5.09
C THR A 555 -2.96 3.37 3.82
N HIS A 556 -3.52 3.81 2.69
CA HIS A 556 -3.06 3.35 1.38
C HIS A 556 -1.60 3.78 1.16
N THR A 557 -0.76 2.87 0.70
CA THR A 557 0.70 3.04 0.75
C THR A 557 1.28 3.99 -0.30
N GLN A 558 0.46 4.52 -1.21
CA GLN A 558 0.90 5.33 -2.35
C GLN A 558 1.67 6.59 -1.94
N THR A 559 1.10 7.43 -1.08
CA THR A 559 1.73 8.69 -0.65
C THR A 559 2.97 8.45 0.19
N THR A 560 2.93 7.44 1.05
CA THR A 560 4.09 6.97 1.83
C THR A 560 5.24 6.54 0.92
N ALA A 561 4.92 5.82 -0.15
CA ALA A 561 5.91 5.38 -1.13
C ALA A 561 6.59 6.56 -1.85
N TYR A 562 5.82 7.61 -2.16
CA TYR A 562 6.40 8.84 -2.72
C TYR A 562 7.32 9.55 -1.72
N ALA A 563 6.92 9.66 -0.47
CA ALA A 563 7.74 10.27 0.57
C ALA A 563 9.06 9.52 0.81
N ILE A 564 9.03 8.18 0.79
CA ILE A 564 10.24 7.34 0.83
C ILE A 564 11.16 7.69 -0.35
N GLY A 565 10.61 7.79 -1.57
CA GLY A 565 11.40 8.14 -2.75
C GLY A 565 12.03 9.53 -2.67
N GLU A 566 11.29 10.54 -2.18
CA GLU A 566 11.81 11.90 -1.99
C GLU A 566 12.94 11.94 -0.95
N LYS A 567 12.72 11.30 0.20
CA LYS A 567 13.72 11.24 1.26
C LYS A 567 14.95 10.45 0.84
N ALA A 568 14.77 9.31 0.17
CA ALA A 568 15.88 8.53 -0.38
C ALA A 568 16.74 9.36 -1.34
N ALA A 569 16.10 10.17 -2.18
CA ALA A 569 16.80 11.06 -3.09
C ALA A 569 17.74 12.02 -2.35
N ASP A 570 17.27 12.66 -1.29
CA ASP A 570 18.09 13.60 -0.52
C ASP A 570 19.20 12.89 0.26
N LEU A 571 18.94 11.70 0.82
CA LEU A 571 19.95 10.87 1.49
C LEU A 571 21.07 10.42 0.53
N ILE A 572 20.70 10.01 -0.68
CA ILE A 572 21.67 9.57 -1.69
C ILE A 572 22.55 10.74 -2.18
N LYS A 573 21.96 11.91 -2.43
CA LYS A 573 22.72 13.11 -2.78
C LYS A 573 23.72 13.49 -1.70
N ALA A 574 23.27 13.56 -0.44
CA ALA A 574 24.12 13.96 0.67
C ALA A 574 25.36 13.08 0.83
N ARG A 575 25.32 11.82 0.38
CA ARG A 575 26.50 10.93 0.46
C ARG A 575 27.40 10.93 -0.78
N HIS A 576 26.99 11.63 -1.85
CA HIS A 576 27.75 11.73 -3.10
C HIS A 576 28.18 13.18 -3.43
N GLN A 577 27.89 14.13 -2.54
CA GLN A 577 28.46 15.48 -2.54
C GLN A 577 29.85 15.44 -1.90
#